data_985a62f5ee5924e9f769c6f1404e3a96
#
_entry.id   985a62f5ee5924e9f769c6f1404e3a96
#
_cell.length_a   1.000
_cell.length_b   1.000
_cell.length_c   1.000
_cell.angle_alpha   90.00
_cell.angle_beta   90.00
_cell.angle_gamma   90.00
#
_symmetry.space_group_name_H-M   'P 1'
#
loop_
_entity.id
_entity.type
_entity.pdbx_description
1 polymer ?
#
loop_
_entity_poly.entity_id
_entity_poly.type
_entity_poly.pdbx_seq_one_letter_code
_entity_poly.pdbx_strand_id
1 'polypeptide(L)'
;MQKIFHNEEKIRHHGKRADAIVKGMLQHSGSSSGQKESTEINALADEYLRLAYHALRAKDKFFNATMKTDFDENIGNINIIPQDIGRVVLNLITNAFYAIDEKKKLNQNGYEPTVSVSTKKTKGKVEIKVGDNGNGIPQKVLDKIFQPFFTTKPTGQGTGLGLSLSYDIVKAHGGELKVETKEGEGTEFIIHLPM
;
A
#
# COMPACT_ATOMS: atom_id res chain seq x y z
N MET A 1 -42.18 8.59 2.05
CA MET A 1 -41.21 8.02 3.01
C MET A 1 -39.96 7.40 2.35
N GLN A 2 -40.05 6.50 1.37
CA GLN A 2 -38.90 5.86 0.70
C GLN A 2 -37.87 6.83 0.06
N LYS A 3 -38.34 7.95 -0.57
CA LYS A 3 -37.42 8.94 -1.17
C LYS A 3 -36.53 9.71 -0.13
N ILE A 4 -37.06 9.91 1.08
CA ILE A 4 -36.34 10.61 2.15
C ILE A 4 -35.21 9.70 2.67
N PHE A 5 -35.49 8.43 2.96
CA PHE A 5 -34.47 7.46 3.37
C PHE A 5 -33.36 7.27 2.33
N HIS A 6 -33.72 7.24 1.04
CA HIS A 6 -32.73 7.13 -0.04
C HIS A 6 -31.82 8.37 -0.15
N ASN A 7 -32.39 9.57 0.09
CA ASN A 7 -31.60 10.81 0.12
C ASN A 7 -30.68 10.91 1.35
N GLU A 8 -31.14 10.47 2.53
CA GLU A 8 -30.31 10.42 3.73
C GLU A 8 -29.14 9.44 3.57
N GLU A 9 -29.35 8.27 2.97
CA GLU A 9 -28.27 7.34 2.66
C GLU A 9 -27.25 7.93 1.71
N LYS A 10 -27.67 8.63 0.65
CA LYS A 10 -26.78 9.33 -0.28
C LYS A 10 -25.97 10.43 0.42
N ILE A 11 -26.63 11.27 1.22
CA ILE A 11 -25.95 12.35 1.97
C ILE A 11 -24.91 11.76 2.93
N ARG A 12 -25.28 10.73 3.68
CA ARG A 12 -24.34 10.02 4.59
C ARG A 12 -23.18 9.40 3.84
N HIS A 13 -23.44 8.82 2.66
CA HIS A 13 -22.44 8.24 1.78
C HIS A 13 -21.43 9.29 1.30
N HIS A 14 -21.94 10.41 0.77
CA HIS A 14 -21.10 11.52 0.31
C HIS A 14 -20.35 12.21 1.45
N GLY A 15 -20.98 12.35 2.63
CA GLY A 15 -20.35 12.88 3.83
C GLY A 15 -19.18 12.02 4.31
N LYS A 16 -19.34 10.70 4.38
CA LYS A 16 -18.25 9.77 4.70
C LYS A 16 -17.11 9.81 3.68
N ARG A 17 -17.44 9.97 2.39
CA ARG A 17 -16.44 10.08 1.33
C ARG A 17 -15.66 11.40 1.45
N ALA A 18 -16.35 12.51 1.71
CA ALA A 18 -15.71 13.82 1.93
C ALA A 18 -14.80 13.79 3.17
N ASP A 19 -15.25 13.21 4.29
CA ASP A 19 -14.46 13.04 5.51
C ASP A 19 -13.20 12.18 5.27
N ALA A 20 -13.33 11.07 4.53
CA ALA A 20 -12.20 10.24 4.16
C ALA A 20 -11.20 10.99 3.25
N ILE A 21 -11.68 11.81 2.30
CA ILE A 21 -10.85 12.64 1.43
C ILE A 21 -10.12 13.69 2.27
N VAL A 22 -10.82 14.40 3.15
CA VAL A 22 -10.23 15.44 4.03
C VAL A 22 -9.20 14.81 4.97
N LYS A 23 -9.49 13.67 5.60
CA LYS A 23 -8.52 12.92 6.41
C LYS A 23 -7.31 12.48 5.59
N GLY A 24 -7.55 11.98 4.38
CA GLY A 24 -6.49 11.68 3.43
C GLY A 24 -5.64 12.92 3.13
N MET A 25 -6.26 14.05 2.78
CA MET A 25 -5.55 15.30 2.51
C MET A 25 -4.76 15.80 3.73
N LEU A 26 -5.31 15.74 4.94
CA LEU A 26 -4.61 16.12 6.17
C LEU A 26 -3.41 15.20 6.47
N GLN A 27 -3.54 13.90 6.22
CA GLN A 27 -2.41 12.97 6.30
C GLN A 27 -1.35 13.24 5.21
N HIS A 28 -1.75 13.89 4.10
CA HIS A 28 -0.89 14.23 2.97
C HIS A 28 -0.33 15.67 3.05
N SER A 29 -1.03 16.59 3.74
CA SER A 29 -0.57 17.99 3.90
C SER A 29 0.57 18.14 4.92
N GLY A 30 0.87 17.11 5.68
CA GLY A 30 2.16 16.96 6.33
C GLY A 30 3.22 16.76 5.23
N SER A 31 3.50 17.85 4.46
CA SER A 31 4.71 17.87 3.65
C SER A 31 5.85 17.53 4.60
N SER A 32 6.49 16.39 4.37
CA SER A 32 7.73 16.13 5.08
C SER A 32 8.69 17.27 4.69
N SER A 33 8.92 18.20 5.59
CA SER A 33 10.12 19.03 5.56
C SER A 33 11.35 18.16 5.86
N GLY A 34 11.20 16.86 5.65
CA GLY A 34 12.19 15.85 5.98
C GLY A 34 13.46 16.05 5.17
N GLN A 35 14.57 16.08 5.88
CA GLN A 35 15.86 16.02 5.24
C GLN A 35 16.15 14.57 4.84
N LYS A 36 16.91 14.41 3.75
CA LYS A 36 17.42 13.10 3.39
C LYS A 36 18.42 12.63 4.45
N GLU A 37 18.26 11.40 4.89
CA GLU A 37 19.08 10.77 5.91
C GLU A 37 19.63 9.44 5.40
N SER A 38 20.82 9.09 5.89
CA SER A 38 21.44 7.77 5.65
C SER A 38 20.60 6.69 6.33
N THR A 39 19.81 5.94 5.55
CA THR A 39 18.76 5.04 6.04
C THR A 39 19.04 3.60 5.64
N GLU A 40 18.93 2.69 6.59
CA GLU A 40 19.01 1.24 6.36
C GLU A 40 17.61 0.74 5.88
N ILE A 41 17.54 0.31 4.61
CA ILE A 41 16.30 -0.02 3.93
C ILE A 41 15.65 -1.29 4.47
N ASN A 42 16.45 -2.29 4.82
CA ASN A 42 15.91 -3.56 5.31
C ASN A 42 15.22 -3.38 6.66
N ALA A 43 15.84 -2.61 7.57
CA ALA A 43 15.22 -2.28 8.86
C ALA A 43 13.93 -1.48 8.68
N LEU A 44 13.93 -0.48 7.79
CA LEU A 44 12.75 0.31 7.49
C LEU A 44 11.62 -0.57 6.93
N ALA A 45 11.92 -1.45 5.97
CA ALA A 45 10.92 -2.32 5.36
C ALA A 45 10.32 -3.33 6.37
N ASP A 46 11.16 -3.93 7.22
CA ASP A 46 10.72 -4.86 8.27
C ASP A 46 9.87 -4.15 9.33
N GLU A 47 10.27 -2.96 9.77
CA GLU A 47 9.52 -2.15 10.73
C GLU A 47 8.10 -1.86 10.24
N TYR A 48 7.96 -1.37 9.00
CA TYR A 48 6.65 -1.04 8.45
C TYR A 48 5.80 -2.27 8.13
N LEU A 49 6.41 -3.41 7.81
CA LEU A 49 5.68 -4.68 7.66
C LEU A 49 5.06 -5.11 8.99
N ARG A 50 5.85 -5.09 10.07
CA ARG A 50 5.37 -5.43 11.42
C ARG A 50 4.32 -4.44 11.91
N LEU A 51 4.55 -3.13 11.71
CA LEU A 51 3.60 -2.09 12.08
C LEU A 51 2.23 -2.30 11.41
N ALA A 52 2.22 -2.54 10.09
CA ALA A 52 0.98 -2.79 9.35
C ALA A 52 0.25 -4.04 9.85
N TYR A 53 0.98 -5.14 10.07
CA TYR A 53 0.41 -6.39 10.58
C TYR A 53 -0.21 -6.21 11.97
N HIS A 54 0.52 -5.61 12.90
CA HIS A 54 0.02 -5.37 14.26
C HIS A 54 -1.18 -4.43 14.29
N ALA A 55 -1.20 -3.40 13.45
CA ALA A 55 -2.33 -2.49 13.33
C ALA A 55 -3.61 -3.21 12.85
N LEU A 56 -3.47 -4.16 11.91
CA LEU A 56 -4.61 -4.97 11.47
C LEU A 56 -5.06 -5.96 12.54
N ARG A 57 -4.13 -6.64 13.21
CA ARG A 57 -4.44 -7.56 14.32
C ARG A 57 -5.11 -6.86 15.50
N ALA A 58 -4.81 -5.59 15.73
CA ALA A 58 -5.48 -4.78 16.75
C ALA A 58 -6.96 -4.49 16.41
N LYS A 59 -7.28 -4.37 15.11
CA LYS A 59 -8.65 -4.16 14.62
C LYS A 59 -9.44 -5.46 14.48
N ASP A 60 -8.78 -6.50 14.00
CA ASP A 60 -9.35 -7.83 13.81
C ASP A 60 -8.41 -8.90 14.37
N LYS A 61 -8.78 -9.44 15.54
CA LYS A 61 -8.01 -10.49 16.21
C LYS A 61 -7.92 -11.81 15.43
N PHE A 62 -8.84 -12.03 14.49
CA PHE A 62 -8.87 -13.22 13.63
C PHE A 62 -8.09 -13.04 12.34
N PHE A 63 -7.67 -11.81 12.01
CA PHE A 63 -6.80 -11.58 10.88
C PHE A 63 -5.49 -12.36 11.06
N ASN A 64 -5.15 -13.18 10.07
CA ASN A 64 -3.90 -13.93 10.04
C ASN A 64 -3.38 -14.03 8.62
N ALA A 65 -2.09 -13.77 8.45
CA ALA A 65 -1.38 -13.85 7.18
C ALA A 65 0.05 -14.32 7.42
N THR A 66 0.58 -15.09 6.49
CA THR A 66 2.01 -15.42 6.44
C THR A 66 2.76 -14.20 5.90
N MET A 67 3.77 -13.74 6.64
CA MET A 67 4.69 -12.70 6.21
C MET A 67 6.00 -13.33 5.78
N LYS A 68 6.43 -13.10 4.54
CA LYS A 68 7.71 -13.58 4.01
C LYS A 68 8.64 -12.38 3.79
N THR A 69 9.87 -12.50 4.22
CA THR A 69 10.91 -11.47 3.99
C THR A 69 12.12 -12.10 3.32
N ASP A 70 12.70 -11.36 2.36
CA ASP A 70 13.95 -11.73 1.69
C ASP A 70 14.77 -10.45 1.48
N PHE A 71 15.68 -10.17 2.42
CA PHE A 71 16.43 -8.93 2.46
C PHE A 71 17.88 -9.14 2.05
N ASP A 72 18.34 -8.41 1.01
CA ASP A 72 19.75 -8.39 0.60
C ASP A 72 20.58 -7.61 1.61
N GLU A 73 21.45 -8.29 2.35
CA GLU A 73 22.31 -7.69 3.38
C GLU A 73 23.39 -6.75 2.80
N ASN A 74 23.61 -6.77 1.48
CA ASN A 74 24.65 -5.99 0.82
C ASN A 74 24.17 -4.60 0.36
N ILE A 75 22.95 -4.19 0.66
CA ILE A 75 22.41 -2.89 0.24
C ILE A 75 23.17 -1.76 0.93
N GLY A 76 23.35 -1.86 2.25
CA GLY A 76 23.83 -0.75 3.06
C GLY A 76 22.80 0.37 3.20
N ASN A 77 23.27 1.56 3.58
CA ASN A 77 22.42 2.72 3.75
C ASN A 77 22.25 3.48 2.42
N ILE A 78 21.06 4.06 2.21
CA ILE A 78 20.79 4.98 1.12
C ILE A 78 20.28 6.33 1.64
N ASN A 79 20.48 7.39 0.86
CA ASN A 79 20.12 8.75 1.26
C ASN A 79 18.70 9.11 0.81
N ILE A 80 17.73 8.94 1.70
CA ILE A 80 16.31 9.14 1.47
C ILE A 80 15.66 9.93 2.60
N ILE A 81 14.40 10.35 2.42
CA ILE A 81 13.55 10.81 3.51
C ILE A 81 12.83 9.59 4.11
N PRO A 82 13.21 9.11 5.31
CA PRO A 82 12.73 7.82 5.82
C PRO A 82 11.21 7.79 6.00
N GLN A 83 10.61 8.89 6.47
CA GLN A 83 9.16 8.99 6.68
C GLN A 83 8.38 8.88 5.36
N ASP A 84 8.91 9.41 4.26
CA ASP A 84 8.28 9.36 2.95
C ASP A 84 8.31 7.95 2.39
N ILE A 85 9.47 7.32 2.37
CA ILE A 85 9.60 5.94 1.89
C ILE A 85 8.87 4.96 2.82
N GLY A 86 8.92 5.17 4.12
CA GLY A 86 8.12 4.39 5.09
C GLY A 86 6.62 4.49 4.81
N ARG A 87 6.11 5.68 4.48
CA ARG A 87 4.71 5.88 4.07
C ARG A 87 4.37 5.10 2.79
N VAL A 88 5.26 5.11 1.79
CA VAL A 88 5.08 4.32 0.57
C VAL A 88 5.00 2.84 0.91
N VAL A 89 5.99 2.30 1.63
CA VAL A 89 6.05 0.89 2.03
C VAL A 89 4.80 0.49 2.82
N LEU A 90 4.39 1.30 3.82
CA LEU A 90 3.18 1.06 4.61
C LEU A 90 1.91 1.01 3.75
N ASN A 91 1.79 1.93 2.78
CA ASN A 91 0.64 1.96 1.89
C ASN A 91 0.57 0.72 1.00
N LEU A 92 1.70 0.28 0.42
CA LEU A 92 1.74 -0.93 -0.41
C LEU A 92 1.42 -2.18 0.43
N ILE A 93 2.01 -2.32 1.62
CA ILE A 93 1.75 -3.44 2.53
C ILE A 93 0.28 -3.47 2.98
N THR A 94 -0.31 -2.34 3.32
CA THR A 94 -1.74 -2.29 3.71
C THR A 94 -2.67 -2.63 2.54
N ASN A 95 -2.30 -2.31 1.30
CA ASN A 95 -3.03 -2.75 0.11
C ASN A 95 -2.88 -4.25 -0.11
N ALA A 96 -1.68 -4.81 0.08
CA ALA A 96 -1.43 -6.25 0.00
C ALA A 96 -2.26 -7.02 1.05
N PHE A 97 -2.26 -6.58 2.31
CA PHE A 97 -3.09 -7.18 3.36
C PHE A 97 -4.59 -7.11 3.04
N TYR A 98 -5.05 -5.99 2.49
CA TYR A 98 -6.44 -5.88 2.05
C TYR A 98 -6.77 -6.89 0.94
N ALA A 99 -5.90 -7.04 -0.05
CA ALA A 99 -6.13 -7.95 -1.18
C ALA A 99 -6.21 -9.43 -0.76
N ILE A 100 -5.34 -9.85 0.16
CA ILE A 100 -5.37 -11.23 0.68
C ILE A 100 -6.58 -11.48 1.60
N ASP A 101 -7.01 -10.48 2.38
CA ASP A 101 -8.19 -10.59 3.24
C ASP A 101 -9.47 -10.73 2.41
N GLU A 102 -9.61 -9.93 1.36
CA GLU A 102 -10.74 -10.03 0.42
C GLU A 102 -10.76 -11.40 -0.29
N LYS A 103 -9.60 -11.92 -0.73
CA LYS A 103 -9.53 -13.26 -1.34
C LYS A 103 -9.88 -14.35 -0.35
N LYS A 104 -9.44 -14.24 0.90
CA LYS A 104 -9.76 -15.20 1.97
C LYS A 104 -11.26 -15.29 2.24
N LYS A 105 -11.98 -14.15 2.19
CA LYS A 105 -13.45 -14.13 2.34
C LYS A 105 -14.16 -14.90 1.23
N LEU A 106 -13.60 -14.94 0.03
CA LEU A 106 -14.16 -15.62 -1.13
C LEU A 106 -13.76 -17.10 -1.21
N ASN A 107 -12.54 -17.45 -0.80
CA ASN A 107 -11.94 -18.78 -0.92
C ASN A 107 -11.50 -19.31 0.45
N GLN A 108 -12.38 -20.01 1.14
CA GLN A 108 -12.13 -20.48 2.51
C GLN A 108 -11.28 -21.77 2.60
N ASN A 109 -11.22 -22.58 1.55
CA ASN A 109 -10.56 -23.90 1.59
C ASN A 109 -9.16 -23.84 0.96
N GLY A 110 -8.12 -24.07 1.79
CA GLY A 110 -6.75 -24.26 1.33
C GLY A 110 -6.00 -23.00 0.91
N TYR A 111 -6.59 -21.80 1.03
CA TYR A 111 -5.90 -20.55 0.75
C TYR A 111 -5.12 -20.05 1.96
N GLU A 112 -3.81 -19.91 1.80
CA GLU A 112 -2.91 -19.34 2.79
C GLU A 112 -2.57 -17.88 2.44
N PRO A 113 -3.23 -16.87 3.07
CA PRO A 113 -2.94 -15.47 2.83
C PRO A 113 -1.47 -15.16 3.07
N THR A 114 -0.78 -14.66 2.06
CA THR A 114 0.66 -14.39 2.13
C THR A 114 0.96 -12.99 1.61
N VAL A 115 1.77 -12.26 2.36
CA VAL A 115 2.41 -11.00 1.94
C VAL A 115 3.91 -11.18 2.01
N SER A 116 4.61 -10.73 0.98
CA SER A 116 6.07 -10.77 0.89
C SER A 116 6.65 -9.37 0.79
N VAL A 117 7.78 -9.15 1.45
CA VAL A 117 8.60 -7.95 1.30
C VAL A 117 10.03 -8.39 1.04
N SER A 118 10.60 -7.91 -0.04
CA SER A 118 11.99 -8.20 -0.36
C SER A 118 12.75 -6.95 -0.79
N THR A 119 14.06 -7.00 -0.64
CA THR A 119 14.95 -5.93 -1.07
C THR A 119 16.12 -6.52 -1.84
N LYS A 120 16.59 -5.78 -2.83
CA LYS A 120 17.74 -6.22 -3.64
C LYS A 120 18.57 -5.03 -4.09
N LYS A 121 19.88 -5.16 -3.99
CA LYS A 121 20.83 -4.24 -4.62
C LYS A 121 20.94 -4.56 -6.09
N THR A 122 20.68 -3.57 -6.94
CA THR A 122 20.88 -3.65 -8.38
C THR A 122 21.85 -2.56 -8.83
N LYS A 123 22.29 -2.54 -10.08
CA LYS A 123 23.29 -1.59 -10.58
C LYS A 123 22.88 -0.12 -10.27
N GLY A 124 23.44 0.46 -9.18
CA GLY A 124 23.21 1.84 -8.77
C GLY A 124 21.82 2.15 -8.19
N LYS A 125 21.02 1.12 -7.89
CA LYS A 125 19.68 1.26 -7.33
C LYS A 125 19.42 0.22 -6.25
N VAL A 126 18.50 0.54 -5.37
CA VAL A 126 17.84 -0.42 -4.49
C VAL A 126 16.45 -0.71 -5.05
N GLU A 127 16.12 -1.99 -5.12
CA GLU A 127 14.78 -2.49 -5.42
C GLU A 127 14.13 -2.93 -4.10
N ILE A 128 12.91 -2.45 -3.85
CA ILE A 128 12.05 -2.91 -2.75
C ILE A 128 10.78 -3.46 -3.39
N LYS A 129 10.44 -4.71 -3.08
CA LYS A 129 9.23 -5.36 -3.58
C LYS A 129 8.26 -5.63 -2.45
N VAL A 130 6.99 -5.36 -2.71
CA VAL A 130 5.88 -5.74 -1.84
C VAL A 130 4.91 -6.58 -2.66
N GLY A 131 4.82 -7.86 -2.33
CA GLY A 131 4.00 -8.84 -3.04
C GLY A 131 2.87 -9.39 -2.18
N ASP A 132 1.78 -9.78 -2.83
CA ASP A 132 0.67 -10.50 -2.23
C ASP A 132 0.17 -11.62 -3.15
N ASN A 133 -0.46 -12.64 -2.57
CA ASN A 133 -1.16 -13.67 -3.31
C ASN A 133 -2.68 -13.46 -3.34
N GLY A 134 -3.12 -12.20 -3.30
CA GLY A 134 -4.53 -11.78 -3.33
C GLY A 134 -5.21 -11.99 -4.68
N ASN A 135 -6.25 -11.20 -4.94
CA ASN A 135 -7.03 -11.32 -6.17
C ASN A 135 -6.36 -10.74 -7.42
N GLY A 136 -5.21 -10.06 -7.27
CA GLY A 136 -4.61 -9.31 -8.36
C GLY A 136 -5.41 -8.07 -8.74
N ILE A 137 -4.94 -7.35 -9.74
CA ILE A 137 -5.58 -6.13 -10.25
C ILE A 137 -6.11 -6.41 -11.67
N PRO A 138 -7.42 -6.21 -11.93
CA PRO A 138 -7.97 -6.39 -13.25
C PRO A 138 -7.30 -5.47 -14.28
N GLN A 139 -6.95 -6.00 -15.46
CA GLN A 139 -6.27 -5.27 -16.52
C GLN A 139 -6.99 -3.97 -16.92
N LYS A 140 -8.33 -3.98 -16.93
CA LYS A 140 -9.17 -2.82 -17.29
C LYS A 140 -9.02 -1.59 -16.40
N VAL A 141 -8.41 -1.74 -15.21
CA VAL A 141 -8.21 -0.64 -14.27
C VAL A 141 -6.73 -0.33 -14.02
N LEU A 142 -5.82 -1.13 -14.56
CA LEU A 142 -4.38 -1.02 -14.29
C LEU A 142 -3.83 0.36 -14.65
N ASP A 143 -4.26 0.96 -15.74
CA ASP A 143 -3.85 2.31 -16.17
C ASP A 143 -4.35 3.44 -15.24
N LYS A 144 -5.29 3.12 -14.34
CA LYS A 144 -5.95 4.10 -13.46
C LYS A 144 -5.49 4.02 -12.02
N ILE A 145 -4.78 2.96 -11.60
CA ILE A 145 -4.47 2.72 -10.18
C ILE A 145 -3.63 3.82 -9.54
N PHE A 146 -2.84 4.56 -10.33
CA PHE A 146 -2.04 5.69 -9.86
C PHE A 146 -2.75 7.04 -10.01
N GLN A 147 -4.00 7.07 -10.51
CA GLN A 147 -4.77 8.31 -10.60
C GLN A 147 -5.29 8.70 -9.21
N PRO A 148 -5.20 9.99 -8.83
CA PRO A 148 -5.79 10.47 -7.58
C PRO A 148 -7.27 10.12 -7.49
N PHE A 149 -7.72 9.75 -6.28
CA PHE A 149 -9.10 9.36 -5.95
C PHE A 149 -9.62 8.08 -6.63
N PHE A 150 -8.80 7.38 -7.39
CA PHE A 150 -9.19 6.10 -7.94
C PHE A 150 -9.10 5.01 -6.87
N THR A 151 -10.17 4.26 -6.69
CA THR A 151 -10.22 3.10 -5.78
C THR A 151 -11.26 2.09 -6.24
N THR A 152 -10.94 0.81 -6.09
CA THR A 152 -11.86 -0.31 -6.26
C THR A 152 -12.45 -0.80 -4.92
N LYS A 153 -11.96 -0.25 -3.79
CA LYS A 153 -12.46 -0.59 -2.46
C LYS A 153 -13.85 0.00 -2.23
N PRO A 154 -14.70 -0.66 -1.43
CA PRO A 154 -16.00 -0.11 -1.05
C PRO A 154 -15.88 1.28 -0.44
N THR A 155 -16.95 2.07 -0.57
CA THR A 155 -17.00 3.43 -0.04
C THR A 155 -16.71 3.47 1.46
N GLY A 156 -15.78 4.36 1.84
CA GLY A 156 -15.32 4.52 3.22
C GLY A 156 -14.16 3.60 3.61
N GLN A 157 -13.74 2.68 2.73
CA GLN A 157 -12.58 1.80 2.99
C GLN A 157 -11.32 2.21 2.21
N GLY A 158 -11.46 3.07 1.21
CA GLY A 158 -10.34 3.58 0.45
C GLY A 158 -10.53 5.04 0.04
N THR A 159 -9.48 5.86 0.20
CA THR A 159 -9.49 7.26 -0.23
C THR A 159 -9.15 7.41 -1.71
N GLY A 160 -8.50 6.41 -2.31
CA GLY A 160 -7.97 6.47 -3.67
C GLY A 160 -6.74 7.38 -3.81
N LEU A 161 -6.12 7.77 -2.69
CA LEU A 161 -4.94 8.66 -2.69
C LEU A 161 -3.63 7.91 -2.41
N GLY A 162 -3.69 6.71 -1.84
CA GLY A 162 -2.49 6.00 -1.40
C GLY A 162 -1.51 5.72 -2.54
N LEU A 163 -1.95 5.10 -3.63
CA LEU A 163 -1.05 4.74 -4.74
C LEU A 163 -0.57 5.96 -5.53
N SER A 164 -1.43 6.97 -5.76
CA SER A 164 -1.00 8.21 -6.43
C SER A 164 0.09 8.93 -5.63
N LEU A 165 -0.09 9.05 -4.31
CA LEU A 165 0.92 9.65 -3.44
C LEU A 165 2.20 8.80 -3.40
N SER A 166 2.09 7.47 -3.32
CA SER A 166 3.26 6.59 -3.37
C SER A 166 4.06 6.80 -4.65
N TYR A 167 3.38 6.95 -5.78
CA TYR A 167 4.00 7.26 -7.05
C TYR A 167 4.75 8.60 -7.02
N ASP A 168 4.09 9.66 -6.53
CA ASP A 168 4.68 11.01 -6.45
C ASP A 168 5.90 11.04 -5.50
N ILE A 169 5.82 10.40 -4.34
CA ILE A 169 6.92 10.29 -3.39
C ILE A 169 8.13 9.57 -4.02
N VAL A 170 7.91 8.43 -4.64
CA VAL A 170 8.99 7.67 -5.27
C VAL A 170 9.63 8.47 -6.41
N LYS A 171 8.83 9.17 -7.22
CA LYS A 171 9.34 10.09 -8.26
C LYS A 171 10.14 11.24 -7.69
N ALA A 172 9.69 11.86 -6.60
CA ALA A 172 10.42 12.94 -5.92
C ALA A 172 11.78 12.49 -5.37
N HIS A 173 11.92 11.19 -5.07
CA HIS A 173 13.21 10.58 -4.68
C HIS A 173 14.09 10.18 -5.88
N GLY A 174 13.68 10.50 -7.13
CA GLY A 174 14.37 10.09 -8.35
C GLY A 174 14.20 8.62 -8.69
N GLY A 175 13.22 7.97 -8.07
CA GLY A 175 12.92 6.56 -8.21
C GLY A 175 11.84 6.24 -9.25
N GLU A 176 11.45 4.98 -9.28
CA GLU A 176 10.39 4.45 -10.13
C GLU A 176 9.52 3.47 -9.34
N LEU A 177 8.19 3.58 -9.48
CA LEU A 177 7.22 2.63 -8.92
C LEU A 177 6.56 1.87 -10.07
N LYS A 178 6.68 0.54 -10.03
CA LYS A 178 6.09 -0.39 -11.01
C LYS A 178 5.10 -1.32 -10.31
N VAL A 179 4.26 -1.95 -11.11
CA VAL A 179 3.33 -2.99 -10.68
C VAL A 179 3.37 -4.16 -11.66
N GLU A 180 3.47 -5.35 -11.11
CA GLU A 180 3.27 -6.61 -11.82
C GLU A 180 2.10 -7.32 -11.16
N THR A 181 1.13 -7.75 -11.96
CA THR A 181 -0.11 -8.32 -11.41
C THR A 181 -0.71 -9.33 -12.38
N LYS A 182 -1.33 -10.36 -11.79
CA LYS A 182 -2.15 -11.32 -12.53
C LYS A 182 -3.44 -11.54 -11.77
N GLU A 183 -4.55 -11.32 -12.46
CA GLU A 183 -5.90 -11.48 -11.87
C GLU A 183 -6.09 -12.92 -11.37
N GLY A 184 -6.55 -13.06 -10.13
CA GLY A 184 -6.70 -14.33 -9.43
C GLY A 184 -5.43 -14.86 -8.75
N GLU A 185 -4.23 -14.35 -9.05
CA GLU A 185 -2.96 -14.87 -8.50
C GLU A 185 -2.32 -13.93 -7.48
N GLY A 186 -2.32 -12.62 -7.74
CA GLY A 186 -1.77 -11.63 -6.82
C GLY A 186 -1.19 -10.40 -7.50
N THR A 187 -0.52 -9.57 -6.69
CA THR A 187 0.12 -8.33 -7.14
C THR A 187 1.50 -8.18 -6.51
N GLU A 188 2.45 -7.66 -7.25
CA GLU A 188 3.76 -7.23 -6.77
C GLU A 188 3.99 -5.77 -7.16
N PHE A 189 4.19 -4.90 -6.17
CA PHE A 189 4.66 -3.53 -6.37
C PHE A 189 6.17 -3.49 -6.21
N ILE A 190 6.84 -2.79 -7.14
CA ILE A 190 8.29 -2.72 -7.22
C ILE A 190 8.71 -1.26 -7.16
N ILE A 191 9.46 -0.90 -6.12
CA ILE A 191 10.05 0.43 -5.94
C ILE A 191 11.52 0.35 -6.32
N HIS A 192 11.98 1.20 -7.22
CA HIS A 192 13.40 1.42 -7.48
C HIS A 192 13.80 2.78 -6.93
N LEU A 193 14.82 2.83 -6.09
CA LEU A 193 15.40 4.06 -5.56
C LEU A 193 16.88 4.16 -5.97
N PRO A 194 17.38 5.34 -6.34
CA PRO A 194 18.81 5.54 -6.57
C PRO A 194 19.60 5.37 -5.26
N MET A 195 20.82 4.85 -5.37
CA MET A 195 21.76 4.72 -4.25
C MET A 195 22.64 5.97 -4.12
#